data_39e505c9cb6f8986d1a82f2f9e8f74bb
#
_entry.id   39e505c9cb6f8986d1a82f2f9e8f74bb
#
_cell.length_a   1.000
_cell.length_b   1.000
_cell.length_c   1.000
_cell.angle_alpha   90.00
_cell.angle_beta   90.00
_cell.angle_gamma   90.00
#
_symmetry.space_group_name_H-M   'P 1'
#
loop_
_entity.id
_entity.type
_entity.pdbx_description
1 polymer ?
#
loop_
_entity_poly.entity_id
_entity_poly.type
_entity_poly.pdbx_seq_one_letter_code
_entity_poly.pdbx_strand_id
1 'polypeptide(L)'
;NDYGEAFITNCVNPHLFHVIYGAHYEPWRNRESSQYAYQRIDTIADHLHFVGAWNVRDGLNSTAEDEAGGGHAHCGTMVYLGDNWPEKYRNTLFTNNIHGRRINNDILKRSGSGYTASHGKDLMRSKDPWFMGVTLQYGPDGSVFVIDWSDTGECHSTRNTRRETGR
;
A
#
# COMPACT_ATOMS: atom_id res chain seq x y z
N ASN A 1 7.28 3.67 12.82
CA ASN A 1 8.65 4.14 12.56
C ASN A 1 9.48 4.19 13.84
N ASP A 2 10.76 4.56 13.77
CA ASP A 2 11.68 4.65 14.91
C ASP A 2 11.21 5.63 16.02
N TYR A 3 10.29 6.51 15.71
CA TYR A 3 9.73 7.49 16.66
C TYR A 3 8.45 6.99 17.35
N GLY A 4 8.05 5.75 17.14
CA GLY A 4 6.82 5.17 17.70
C GLY A 4 5.54 5.57 16.96
N GLU A 5 5.63 6.21 15.81
CA GLU A 5 4.47 6.62 15.02
C GLU A 5 3.93 5.47 14.19
N ALA A 6 2.62 5.34 14.16
CA ALA A 6 1.92 4.28 13.44
C ALA A 6 1.34 4.77 12.11
N PHE A 7 1.34 3.89 11.11
CA PHE A 7 0.79 4.15 9.79
C PHE A 7 -0.09 2.99 9.35
N ILE A 8 -1.11 3.31 8.57
CA ILE A 8 -2.04 2.32 8.04
C ILE A 8 -2.34 2.61 6.58
N THR A 9 -2.50 1.56 5.79
CA THR A 9 -3.01 1.67 4.43
C THR A 9 -4.45 1.20 4.36
N ASN A 10 -5.18 1.78 3.41
CA ASN A 10 -6.51 1.34 3.03
C ASN A 10 -6.42 0.57 1.71
N CYS A 11 -7.25 -0.43 1.55
CA CYS A 11 -7.29 -1.26 0.35
C CYS A 11 -7.57 -0.43 -0.92
N VAL A 12 -8.42 0.58 -0.81
CA VAL A 12 -8.81 1.46 -1.91
C VAL A 12 -8.40 2.89 -1.58
N ASN A 13 -8.69 3.81 -2.42
CA ASN A 13 -8.39 5.23 -2.29
C ASN A 13 -9.30 5.93 -1.25
N PRO A 14 -8.82 6.82 -0.39
CA PRO A 14 -7.41 7.15 -0.14
C PRO A 14 -6.69 6.02 0.61
N HIS A 15 -5.40 5.86 0.41
CA HIS A 15 -4.70 4.63 0.77
C HIS A 15 -3.76 4.70 1.97
N LEU A 16 -3.27 5.86 2.40
CA LEU A 16 -2.24 5.97 3.44
C LEU A 16 -2.58 7.03 4.49
N PHE A 17 -2.48 6.64 5.74
CA PHE A 17 -2.79 7.52 6.87
C PHE A 17 -1.73 7.41 7.97
N HIS A 18 -1.44 8.55 8.61
CA HIS A 18 -0.76 8.59 9.91
C HIS A 18 -1.79 8.33 11.00
N VAL A 19 -1.59 7.31 11.82
CA VAL A 19 -2.52 6.92 12.87
C VAL A 19 -2.24 7.72 14.14
N ILE A 20 -3.17 8.58 14.51
CA ILE A 20 -3.08 9.46 15.67
C ILE A 20 -4.18 9.09 16.66
N TYR A 21 -3.83 8.96 17.94
CA TYR A 21 -4.80 8.63 18.98
C TYR A 21 -5.93 9.66 19.05
N GLY A 22 -7.16 9.17 19.02
CA GLY A 22 -8.38 10.01 19.04
C GLY A 22 -8.69 10.73 17.73
N ALA A 23 -7.91 10.52 16.66
CA ALA A 23 -8.16 11.13 15.38
C ALA A 23 -9.37 10.51 14.67
N HIS A 24 -10.01 11.33 13.85
CA HIS A 24 -11.13 10.94 13.00
C HIS A 24 -10.71 11.06 11.53
N TYR A 25 -10.88 9.98 10.78
CA TYR A 25 -10.39 9.86 9.41
C TYR A 25 -11.52 9.96 8.40
N GLU A 26 -11.21 10.45 7.20
CA GLU A 26 -12.16 10.48 6.08
C GLU A 26 -12.54 9.06 5.67
N PRO A 27 -13.83 8.66 5.77
CA PRO A 27 -14.27 7.35 5.33
C PRO A 27 -14.42 7.30 3.81
N TRP A 28 -14.17 6.15 3.22
CA TRP A 28 -14.29 5.99 1.79
C TRP A 28 -15.71 6.21 1.25
N ARG A 29 -16.73 5.73 1.94
CA ARG A 29 -18.13 5.78 1.46
C ARG A 29 -19.12 6.39 2.43
N ASN A 30 -18.97 6.19 3.68
CA ASN A 30 -19.90 6.70 4.70
C ASN A 30 -19.49 8.09 5.14
N ARG A 31 -20.03 9.09 4.49
CA ARG A 31 -19.66 10.49 4.70
C ARG A 31 -20.04 11.05 6.06
N GLU A 32 -20.97 10.41 6.74
CA GLU A 32 -21.49 10.90 8.02
C GLU A 32 -21.37 9.82 9.09
N SER A 33 -20.20 9.71 9.70
CA SER A 33 -19.99 8.78 10.80
C SER A 33 -20.49 9.31 12.13
N SER A 34 -20.49 10.63 12.34
CA SER A 34 -20.99 11.28 13.54
C SER A 34 -21.14 12.79 13.34
N GLN A 35 -22.29 13.34 13.77
CA GLN A 35 -22.49 14.78 13.82
C GLN A 35 -21.60 15.51 14.85
N TYR A 36 -21.00 14.77 15.75
CA TYR A 36 -20.10 15.29 16.79
C TYR A 36 -18.62 15.11 16.45
N ALA A 37 -18.33 14.54 15.29
CA ALA A 37 -16.93 14.36 14.88
C ALA A 37 -16.31 15.70 14.48
N TYR A 38 -15.11 15.91 14.97
CA TYR A 38 -14.27 17.05 14.58
C TYR A 38 -13.84 16.94 13.12
N GLN A 39 -13.02 17.89 12.69
CA GLN A 39 -12.42 17.85 11.37
C GLN A 39 -11.74 16.49 11.12
N ARG A 40 -11.99 15.91 9.97
CA ARG A 40 -11.40 14.64 9.55
C ARG A 40 -9.98 14.86 9.07
N ILE A 41 -9.17 13.83 9.26
CA ILE A 41 -7.81 13.79 8.75
C ILE A 41 -7.83 13.08 7.39
N ASP A 42 -7.28 13.74 6.40
CA ASP A 42 -7.08 13.19 5.06
C ASP A 42 -5.90 12.23 4.99
N THR A 43 -5.77 11.56 3.85
CA THR A 43 -4.57 10.80 3.50
C THR A 43 -3.32 11.69 3.58
N ILE A 44 -2.22 11.10 4.00
CA ILE A 44 -0.91 11.76 3.98
C ILE A 44 -0.17 11.57 2.66
N ALA A 45 -0.69 10.72 1.76
CA ALA A 45 -0.07 10.48 0.46
C ALA A 45 -0.29 11.67 -0.48
N ASP A 46 0.74 12.06 -1.20
CA ASP A 46 0.70 13.11 -2.22
C ASP A 46 0.35 12.58 -3.63
N HIS A 47 0.09 11.29 -3.74
CA HIS A 47 -0.16 10.57 -4.99
C HIS A 47 -1.30 9.57 -4.83
N LEU A 48 -1.82 9.08 -5.94
CA LEU A 48 -2.92 8.13 -5.99
C LEU A 48 -2.45 6.82 -6.62
N HIS A 49 -2.28 5.79 -5.81
CA HIS A 49 -2.00 4.44 -6.31
C HIS A 49 -3.14 3.85 -7.15
N PHE A 50 -4.32 4.44 -7.09
CA PHE A 50 -5.53 3.94 -7.75
C PHE A 50 -5.66 4.35 -9.22
N VAL A 51 -4.74 5.09 -9.78
CA VAL A 51 -4.81 5.57 -11.17
C VAL A 51 -4.82 4.37 -12.12
N GLY A 52 -5.85 4.28 -12.98
CA GLY A 52 -5.95 3.24 -14.01
C GLY A 52 -6.19 1.80 -13.53
N ALA A 53 -6.44 1.59 -12.25
CA ALA A 53 -6.53 0.27 -11.63
C ALA A 53 -7.48 -0.73 -12.31
N TRP A 54 -8.53 -0.26 -12.95
CA TRP A 54 -9.49 -1.11 -13.66
C TRP A 54 -8.96 -1.69 -14.98
N ASN A 55 -7.93 -1.08 -15.54
CA ASN A 55 -7.32 -1.45 -16.81
C ASN A 55 -6.02 -2.24 -16.64
N VAL A 56 -5.54 -2.41 -15.41
CA VAL A 56 -4.24 -3.02 -15.09
C VAL A 56 -4.21 -4.54 -15.25
N ARG A 57 -5.31 -5.15 -15.66
CA ARG A 57 -5.41 -6.62 -15.85
C ARG A 57 -4.30 -7.22 -16.70
N ASP A 58 -3.71 -6.44 -17.58
CA ASP A 58 -2.69 -6.91 -18.53
C ASP A 58 -1.27 -6.44 -18.22
N GLY A 59 -1.08 -5.81 -17.06
CA GLY A 59 0.25 -5.32 -16.64
C GLY A 59 0.79 -4.17 -17.50
N LEU A 60 -0.05 -3.59 -18.34
CA LEU A 60 0.29 -2.45 -19.19
C LEU A 60 -0.14 -1.17 -18.47
N ASN A 61 0.70 -0.71 -17.58
CA ASN A 61 0.49 0.57 -16.94
C ASN A 61 1.01 1.68 -17.86
N SER A 62 0.29 2.79 -17.91
CA SER A 62 0.85 4.01 -18.47
C SER A 62 2.01 4.50 -17.60
N THR A 63 2.91 5.30 -18.16
CA THR A 63 4.01 5.91 -17.39
C THR A 63 3.49 6.68 -16.18
N ALA A 64 2.38 7.43 -16.34
CA ALA A 64 1.77 8.18 -15.26
C ALA A 64 1.22 7.28 -14.13
N GLU A 65 0.66 6.13 -14.48
CA GLU A 65 0.21 5.14 -13.47
C GLU A 65 1.40 4.56 -12.71
N ASP A 66 2.48 4.25 -13.41
CA ASP A 66 3.69 3.74 -12.79
C ASP A 66 4.33 4.76 -11.85
N GLU A 67 4.38 6.02 -12.24
CA GLU A 67 4.89 7.12 -11.42
C GLU A 67 4.06 7.35 -10.16
N ALA A 68 2.76 7.10 -10.23
CA ALA A 68 1.85 7.15 -9.08
C ALA A 68 1.80 5.85 -8.26
N GLY A 69 2.65 4.86 -8.55
CA GLY A 69 2.67 3.57 -7.86
C GLY A 69 1.67 2.54 -8.37
N GLY A 70 0.91 2.84 -9.39
CA GLY A 70 -0.02 2.03 -10.21
C GLY A 70 -0.76 0.87 -9.54
N GLY A 71 -2.06 0.80 -9.74
CA GLY A 71 -2.91 -0.23 -9.18
C GLY A 71 -3.61 0.16 -7.88
N HIS A 72 -4.22 -0.80 -7.22
CA HIS A 72 -4.86 -0.64 -5.92
C HIS A 72 -4.87 -1.95 -5.12
N ALA A 73 -5.70 -2.03 -4.07
CA ALA A 73 -5.72 -3.11 -3.11
C ALA A 73 -4.38 -3.20 -2.35
N HIS A 74 -4.10 -2.11 -1.62
CA HIS A 74 -2.93 -2.00 -0.76
C HIS A 74 -3.13 -2.82 0.50
N CYS A 75 -2.14 -3.64 0.84
CA CYS A 75 -2.19 -4.48 2.03
C CYS A 75 -0.78 -4.84 2.52
N GLY A 76 -0.70 -5.40 3.70
CA GLY A 76 0.58 -5.82 4.28
C GLY A 76 1.52 -4.64 4.51
N THR A 77 1.01 -3.56 5.09
CA THR A 77 1.80 -2.35 5.37
C THR A 77 2.92 -2.63 6.35
N MET A 78 4.11 -2.16 6.03
CA MET A 78 5.29 -2.28 6.87
C MET A 78 6.13 -1.01 6.77
N VAL A 79 6.54 -0.45 7.91
CA VAL A 79 7.65 0.52 7.96
C VAL A 79 8.94 -0.25 8.19
N TYR A 80 9.91 -0.12 7.29
CA TYR A 80 11.16 -0.85 7.44
C TYR A 80 12.05 -0.23 8.53
N LEU A 81 12.37 -1.02 9.54
CA LEU A 81 13.20 -0.64 10.69
C LEU A 81 14.45 -1.55 10.85
N GLY A 82 14.66 -2.44 9.90
CA GLY A 82 15.80 -3.33 9.89
C GLY A 82 17.10 -2.67 9.41
N ASP A 83 18.16 -3.45 9.43
CA ASP A 83 19.50 -3.06 8.99
C ASP A 83 20.05 -3.94 7.85
N ASN A 84 19.28 -4.91 7.37
CA ASN A 84 19.67 -5.78 6.26
C ASN A 84 19.57 -5.09 4.88
N TRP A 85 18.66 -4.13 4.77
CA TRP A 85 18.49 -3.36 3.54
C TRP A 85 19.30 -2.05 3.59
N PRO A 86 19.59 -1.46 2.44
CA PRO A 86 20.25 -0.17 2.39
C PRO A 86 19.56 0.89 3.25
N GLU A 87 20.34 1.74 3.92
CA GLU A 87 19.87 2.79 4.84
C GLU A 87 18.77 3.67 4.26
N LYS A 88 18.75 3.91 2.96
CA LYS A 88 17.72 4.70 2.28
C LYS A 88 16.30 4.15 2.46
N TYR A 89 16.14 2.88 2.85
CA TYR A 89 14.85 2.24 3.07
C TYR A 89 14.38 2.33 4.52
N ARG A 90 15.29 2.66 5.44
CA ARG A 90 14.95 2.80 6.85
C ARG A 90 13.93 3.92 7.06
N ASN A 91 12.93 3.66 7.88
CA ASN A 91 11.78 4.56 8.12
C ASN A 91 10.95 4.89 6.86
N THR A 92 11.12 4.18 5.77
CA THR A 92 10.18 4.25 4.65
C THR A 92 9.13 3.16 4.77
N LEU A 93 7.99 3.37 4.13
CA LEU A 93 6.85 2.49 4.21
C LEU A 93 6.74 1.64 2.95
N PHE A 94 6.41 0.38 3.14
CA PHE A 94 6.19 -0.58 2.05
C PHE A 94 4.79 -1.15 2.13
N THR A 95 4.15 -1.32 0.97
CA THR A 95 2.85 -1.97 0.83
C THR A 95 2.83 -2.88 -0.37
N ASN A 96 2.19 -4.03 -0.23
CA ASN A 96 1.81 -4.80 -1.39
C ASN A 96 0.69 -4.08 -2.14
N ASN A 97 0.76 -4.12 -3.46
CA ASN A 97 -0.24 -3.60 -4.35
C ASN A 97 -0.68 -4.75 -5.27
N ILE A 98 -1.81 -5.37 -4.94
CA ILE A 98 -2.27 -6.60 -5.59
C ILE A 98 -2.49 -6.39 -7.08
N HIS A 99 -3.24 -5.37 -7.45
CA HIS A 99 -3.54 -5.09 -8.85
C HIS A 99 -2.31 -4.64 -9.64
N GLY A 100 -1.41 -3.92 -8.99
CA GLY A 100 -0.15 -3.48 -9.58
C GLY A 100 0.91 -4.58 -9.66
N ARG A 101 0.70 -5.71 -9.00
CA ARG A 101 1.68 -6.82 -8.89
C ARG A 101 3.05 -6.33 -8.47
N ARG A 102 3.07 -5.49 -7.43
CA ARG A 102 4.26 -4.80 -6.98
C ARG A 102 4.27 -4.59 -5.48
N ILE A 103 5.42 -4.23 -4.98
CA ILE A 103 5.59 -3.70 -3.63
C ILE A 103 5.97 -2.24 -3.79
N ASN A 104 5.04 -1.37 -3.42
CA ASN A 104 5.26 0.07 -3.42
C ASN A 104 6.16 0.48 -2.25
N ASN A 105 6.88 1.58 -2.43
CA ASN A 105 7.63 2.26 -1.39
C ASN A 105 7.15 3.70 -1.29
N ASP A 106 6.80 4.12 -0.08
CA ASP A 106 6.43 5.49 0.25
C ASP A 106 7.44 6.09 1.22
N ILE A 107 7.90 7.28 0.87
CA ILE A 107 8.88 8.05 1.65
C ILE A 107 8.12 8.93 2.62
N LEU A 108 8.24 8.62 3.90
CA LEU A 108 7.62 9.36 4.98
C LEU A 108 8.46 10.59 5.35
N LYS A 109 7.85 11.76 5.34
CA LYS A 109 8.49 13.01 5.73
C LYS A 109 7.69 13.69 6.82
N ARG A 110 8.35 14.08 7.90
CA ARG A 110 7.70 14.82 8.97
C ARG A 110 7.26 16.20 8.48
N SER A 111 6.02 16.57 8.83
CA SER A 111 5.40 17.84 8.49
C SER A 111 4.62 18.37 9.70
N GLY A 112 5.20 19.34 10.42
CA GLY A 112 4.64 19.79 11.70
C GLY A 112 4.56 18.67 12.73
N SER A 113 3.38 18.45 13.28
CA SER A 113 3.08 17.35 14.20
C SER A 113 2.71 16.03 13.50
N GLY A 114 2.57 16.04 12.17
CA GLY A 114 2.19 14.88 11.38
C GLY A 114 3.25 14.49 10.34
N TYR A 115 2.79 13.82 9.30
CA TYR A 115 3.62 13.34 8.19
C TYR A 115 2.96 13.63 6.85
N THR A 116 3.79 13.73 5.83
CA THR A 116 3.43 13.58 4.41
C THR A 116 4.15 12.37 3.86
N ALA A 117 3.58 11.75 2.82
CA ALA A 117 4.20 10.64 2.13
C ALA A 117 4.23 10.89 0.63
N SER A 118 5.37 10.63 0.02
CA SER A 118 5.56 10.70 -1.43
C SER A 118 5.91 9.33 -1.99
N HIS A 119 5.45 9.04 -3.21
CA HIS A 119 5.80 7.78 -3.87
C HIS A 119 7.31 7.74 -4.14
N GLY A 120 7.95 6.68 -3.66
CA GLY A 120 9.33 6.33 -3.96
C GLY A 120 9.41 5.32 -5.11
N LYS A 121 10.61 4.85 -5.38
CA LYS A 121 10.80 3.77 -6.34
C LYS A 121 10.25 2.46 -5.76
N ASP A 122 9.39 1.78 -6.51
CA ASP A 122 8.90 0.45 -6.15
C ASP A 122 10.05 -0.48 -5.74
N LEU A 123 9.89 -1.19 -4.64
CA LEU A 123 10.86 -2.19 -4.19
C LEU A 123 10.93 -3.35 -5.17
N MET A 124 9.78 -3.78 -5.66
CA MET A 124 9.65 -4.90 -6.57
C MET A 124 8.47 -4.69 -7.52
N ARG A 125 8.64 -5.12 -8.77
CA ARG A 125 7.56 -5.32 -9.74
C ARG A 125 7.66 -6.74 -10.27
N SER A 126 6.61 -7.52 -10.10
CA SER A 126 6.56 -8.87 -10.62
C SER A 126 6.15 -8.89 -12.09
N LYS A 127 6.80 -9.73 -12.88
CA LYS A 127 6.38 -10.10 -14.23
C LYS A 127 5.44 -11.31 -14.21
N ASP A 128 5.35 -12.01 -13.08
CA ASP A 128 4.43 -13.13 -12.90
C ASP A 128 3.00 -12.59 -12.73
N PRO A 129 2.06 -12.94 -13.62
CA PRO A 129 0.67 -12.52 -13.49
C PRO A 129 -0.06 -13.14 -12.29
N TRP A 130 0.55 -14.12 -11.64
CA TRP A 130 0.01 -14.78 -10.47
C TRP A 130 0.41 -14.11 -9.16
N PHE A 131 1.39 -13.22 -9.18
CA PHE A 131 1.85 -12.54 -7.97
C PHE A 131 0.80 -11.55 -7.46
N MET A 132 0.35 -11.78 -6.24
CA MET A 132 -0.59 -10.95 -5.49
C MET A 132 -0.17 -10.88 -4.03
N GLY A 133 0.91 -10.17 -3.75
CA GLY A 133 1.43 -10.04 -2.39
C GLY A 133 0.39 -9.46 -1.43
N VAL A 134 0.22 -10.08 -0.27
CA VAL A 134 -0.80 -9.70 0.73
C VAL A 134 -0.23 -9.30 2.08
N THR A 135 0.95 -9.77 2.42
CA THR A 135 1.58 -9.47 3.72
C THR A 135 3.07 -9.26 3.58
N LEU A 136 3.59 -8.29 4.33
CA LEU A 136 5.02 -8.07 4.54
C LEU A 136 5.30 -8.27 6.04
N GLN A 137 6.26 -9.11 6.38
CA GLN A 137 6.59 -9.39 7.76
C GLN A 137 8.08 -9.61 7.98
N TYR A 138 8.60 -9.13 9.10
CA TYR A 138 9.97 -9.37 9.51
C TYR A 138 10.21 -10.83 9.87
N GLY A 139 11.31 -11.37 9.43
CA GLY A 139 11.90 -12.58 9.97
C GLY A 139 12.80 -12.30 11.19
N PRO A 140 13.20 -13.36 11.90
CA PRO A 140 14.04 -13.24 13.10
C PRO A 140 15.45 -12.71 12.82
N ASP A 141 15.89 -12.77 11.58
CA ASP A 141 17.19 -12.31 11.09
C ASP A 141 17.14 -10.92 10.45
N GLY A 142 16.00 -10.22 10.57
CA GLY A 142 15.77 -8.92 9.92
C GLY A 142 15.43 -9.00 8.43
N SER A 143 15.31 -10.19 7.85
CA SER A 143 14.76 -10.40 6.51
C SER A 143 13.30 -9.99 6.46
N VAL A 144 12.80 -9.68 5.28
CA VAL A 144 11.38 -9.43 5.05
C VAL A 144 10.79 -10.55 4.21
N PHE A 145 9.78 -11.18 4.75
CA PHE A 145 8.99 -12.20 4.07
C PHE A 145 7.77 -11.57 3.43
N VAL A 146 7.46 -12.03 2.23
CA VAL A 146 6.26 -11.66 1.49
C VAL A 146 5.38 -12.89 1.38
N ILE A 147 4.13 -12.78 1.82
CA ILE A 147 3.12 -13.80 1.57
C ILE A 147 2.38 -13.41 0.29
N ASP A 148 2.33 -14.33 -0.64
CA ASP A 148 1.69 -14.19 -1.94
C ASP A 148 0.42 -15.02 -2.00
N TRP A 149 -0.69 -14.43 -2.44
CA TRP A 149 -1.95 -15.14 -2.68
C TRP A 149 -1.84 -16.10 -3.86
N SER A 150 -1.02 -15.77 -4.83
CA SER A 150 -0.74 -16.55 -6.05
C SER A 150 -2.00 -17.03 -6.79
N ASP A 151 -2.67 -16.09 -7.45
CA ASP A 151 -3.85 -16.36 -8.28
C ASP A 151 -3.85 -15.41 -9.48
N THR A 152 -4.66 -15.70 -10.49
CA THR A 152 -4.86 -14.83 -11.64
C THR A 152 -6.00 -13.85 -11.47
N GLY A 153 -6.76 -13.95 -10.38
CA GLY A 153 -7.89 -13.09 -10.07
C GLY A 153 -8.06 -12.85 -8.58
N GLU A 154 -8.60 -11.69 -8.26
CA GLU A 154 -8.98 -11.28 -6.91
C GLU A 154 -10.46 -10.88 -6.87
N CYS A 155 -10.92 -10.25 -5.81
CA CYS A 155 -12.34 -9.98 -5.51
C CYS A 155 -13.18 -9.40 -6.66
N HIS A 156 -12.57 -8.72 -7.62
CA HIS A 156 -13.25 -8.15 -8.80
C HIS A 156 -13.11 -8.99 -10.07
N SER A 157 -12.33 -10.06 -10.02
CA SER A 157 -11.93 -10.84 -11.20
C SER A 157 -12.49 -12.26 -11.22
N THR A 158 -13.69 -12.45 -10.69
CA THR A 158 -14.34 -13.76 -10.50
C THR A 158 -14.36 -14.64 -11.74
N ARG A 159 -14.36 -14.05 -12.93
CA ARG A 159 -14.36 -14.79 -14.22
C ARG A 159 -12.99 -15.37 -14.58
N ASN A 160 -11.92 -14.82 -14.02
CA ASN A 160 -10.54 -15.20 -14.36
C ASN A 160 -9.85 -15.98 -13.25
N THR A 161 -10.50 -16.14 -12.12
CA THR A 161 -9.96 -16.89 -10.99
C THR A 161 -9.92 -18.37 -11.32
N ARG A 162 -8.75 -18.97 -11.24
CA ARG A 162 -8.51 -20.40 -11.47
C ARG A 162 -8.20 -21.10 -10.14
N ARG A 163 -9.22 -21.28 -9.33
CA ARG A 163 -9.07 -21.82 -7.98
C ARG A 163 -8.55 -23.25 -7.94
N GLU A 164 -8.79 -24.03 -9.00
CA GLU A 164 -8.30 -25.38 -9.17
C GLU A 164 -6.78 -25.45 -9.38
N THR A 165 -6.16 -24.34 -9.72
CA THR A 165 -4.73 -24.28 -10.00
C THR A 165 -3.96 -23.52 -8.94
N GLY A 166 -4.57 -23.16 -7.81
CA GLY A 166 -3.91 -22.45 -6.71
C GLY A 166 -2.59 -23.09 -6.32
N ARG A 167 -1.57 -22.31 -6.12
CA ARG A 167 -0.21 -22.74 -5.75
C ARG A 167 0.01 -22.66 -4.26
#